data_a0321d947302f5622a1ad3845b648bc6
#
_entry.id   a0321d947302f5622a1ad3845b648bc6
#
_cell.length_a   1.000
_cell.length_b   1.000
_cell.length_c   1.000
_cell.angle_alpha   90.00
_cell.angle_beta   90.00
_cell.angle_gamma   90.00
#
_symmetry.space_group_name_H-M   'P 1'
#
loop_
_entity.id
_entity.type
_entity.pdbx_description
1 polymer ?
#
loop_
_entity_poly.entity_id
_entity_poly.type
_entity_poly.pdbx_seq_one_letter_code
_entity_poly.pdbx_strand_id
1 'polypeptide(L)'
;MKEKIKLSGVPETMLQTVYARAKESRGRGTIHDAKAEEIIEKLDYDFSLADKDTAMCSGVIARTIVLDKLTKSWLAAHSGAVVVNIACGLDTRCYRMSGYAHWYNLDLPEAMAVREKLLPESGTISQIAMSAMEDWGSEISEQNVPVLILIEGLTMYLNAKDVQQILAVISSRFSHATIFVGTMNPTMVRHFKEKSIDASNAKFNWGIKNGKALAELLPDFRFVEEHSLTEGMARLRQFTSCWTGCLPCGIFPTRSSFWKRSDEGCRFSKTPANLPA
;
A
#
# COMPACT_ATOMS: atom_id res chain seq x y z
N MET A 1 -19.06 -9.35 -21.10
CA MET A 1 -20.08 -9.46 -20.01
C MET A 1 -19.46 -8.84 -18.77
N LYS A 2 -20.17 -8.03 -18.00
CA LYS A 2 -19.62 -7.44 -16.78
C LYS A 2 -19.66 -8.43 -15.62
N GLU A 3 -18.63 -8.43 -14.79
CA GLU A 3 -18.50 -9.31 -13.63
C GLU A 3 -19.26 -8.75 -12.43
N LYS A 4 -20.16 -9.56 -11.85
CA LYS A 4 -20.82 -9.24 -10.58
C LYS A 4 -19.98 -9.73 -9.43
N ILE A 5 -19.51 -8.81 -8.62
CA ILE A 5 -18.71 -9.10 -7.44
C ILE A 5 -19.61 -9.07 -6.20
N LYS A 6 -19.56 -10.15 -5.41
CA LYS A 6 -20.23 -10.24 -4.11
C LYS A 6 -19.15 -10.42 -3.04
N LEU A 7 -18.73 -9.33 -2.47
CA LEU A 7 -17.82 -9.27 -1.31
C LEU A 7 -18.50 -8.48 -0.19
N SER A 8 -18.03 -8.66 1.03
CA SER A 8 -18.47 -7.88 2.18
C SER A 8 -17.28 -7.68 3.13
N GLY A 9 -17.38 -6.69 4.00
CA GLY A 9 -16.34 -6.38 4.95
C GLY A 9 -15.08 -5.77 4.30
N VAL A 10 -13.92 -6.06 4.86
CA VAL A 10 -12.64 -5.50 4.40
C VAL A 10 -12.34 -5.83 2.93
N PRO A 11 -12.54 -7.06 2.42
CA PRO A 11 -12.32 -7.36 1.00
C PRO A 11 -13.12 -6.47 0.04
N GLU A 12 -14.33 -6.04 0.38
CA GLU A 12 -15.13 -5.15 -0.48
C GLU A 12 -14.49 -3.76 -0.65
N THR A 13 -13.70 -3.30 0.32
CA THR A 13 -13.07 -1.98 0.26
C THR A 13 -12.07 -1.85 -0.90
N MET A 14 -11.57 -2.96 -1.45
CA MET A 14 -10.69 -2.93 -2.62
C MET A 14 -11.38 -2.34 -3.86
N LEU A 15 -12.72 -2.48 -3.97
CA LEU A 15 -13.51 -1.91 -5.06
C LEU A 15 -13.53 -0.37 -4.98
N GLN A 16 -13.59 0.18 -3.77
CA GLN A 16 -13.57 1.62 -3.53
C GLN A 16 -12.22 2.22 -3.93
N THR A 17 -11.14 1.53 -3.57
CA THR A 17 -9.77 2.01 -3.85
C THR A 17 -9.43 1.96 -5.33
N VAL A 18 -9.82 0.90 -6.06
CA VAL A 18 -9.60 0.82 -7.51
C VAL A 18 -10.45 1.85 -8.25
N TYR A 19 -11.68 2.08 -7.81
CA TYR A 19 -12.55 3.13 -8.36
C TYR A 19 -11.91 4.51 -8.24
N ALA A 20 -11.42 4.87 -7.04
CA ALA A 20 -10.77 6.15 -6.82
C ALA A 20 -9.59 6.37 -7.77
N ARG A 21 -8.73 5.35 -7.97
CA ARG A 21 -7.59 5.43 -8.91
C ARG A 21 -8.05 5.56 -10.36
N ALA A 22 -9.03 4.77 -10.79
CA ALA A 22 -9.57 4.85 -12.15
C ALA A 22 -10.18 6.23 -12.43
N LYS A 23 -10.97 6.75 -11.49
CA LYS A 23 -11.58 8.09 -11.59
C LYS A 23 -10.53 9.19 -11.71
N GLU A 24 -9.48 9.14 -10.91
CA GLU A 24 -8.38 10.11 -10.96
C GLU A 24 -7.61 10.01 -12.28
N SER A 25 -7.32 8.79 -12.73
CA SER A 25 -6.59 8.51 -13.97
C SER A 25 -7.33 9.06 -15.20
N ARG A 26 -8.65 8.86 -15.27
CA ARG A 26 -9.52 9.39 -16.35
C ARG A 26 -9.77 10.90 -16.24
N GLY A 27 -9.71 11.43 -15.03
CA GLY A 27 -10.07 12.82 -14.76
C GLY A 27 -8.86 13.76 -14.81
N ARG A 28 -8.34 14.12 -13.63
CA ARG A 28 -7.25 15.08 -13.51
C ARG A 28 -5.90 14.54 -13.97
N GLY A 29 -5.72 13.21 -13.96
CA GLY A 29 -4.49 12.57 -14.39
C GLY A 29 -3.29 12.78 -13.46
N THR A 30 -3.54 13.07 -12.17
CA THR A 30 -2.44 13.19 -11.18
C THR A 30 -1.70 11.86 -11.00
N ILE A 31 -2.42 10.74 -11.20
CA ILE A 31 -1.86 9.41 -11.36
C ILE A 31 -2.38 8.82 -12.68
N HIS A 32 -1.63 7.88 -13.25
CA HIS A 32 -2.04 7.10 -14.41
C HIS A 32 -2.10 5.63 -14.05
N ASP A 33 -3.31 5.05 -14.09
CA ASP A 33 -3.58 3.66 -13.73
C ASP A 33 -4.55 3.03 -14.74
N ALA A 34 -4.05 2.75 -15.94
CA ALA A 34 -4.83 2.17 -17.03
C ALA A 34 -5.47 0.82 -16.63
N LYS A 35 -4.80 0.03 -15.78
CA LYS A 35 -5.37 -1.22 -15.29
C LYS A 35 -6.54 -1.02 -14.36
N ALA A 36 -6.53 0.00 -13.51
CA ALA A 36 -7.70 0.36 -12.69
C ALA A 36 -8.88 0.77 -13.60
N GLU A 37 -8.63 1.50 -14.67
CA GLU A 37 -9.65 1.87 -15.64
C GLU A 37 -10.28 0.66 -16.32
N GLU A 38 -9.44 -0.30 -16.78
CA GLU A 38 -9.91 -1.57 -17.37
C GLU A 38 -10.76 -2.38 -16.39
N ILE A 39 -10.36 -2.44 -15.11
CA ILE A 39 -11.11 -3.15 -14.06
C ILE A 39 -12.50 -2.57 -13.90
N ILE A 40 -12.62 -1.24 -13.79
CA ILE A 40 -13.91 -0.57 -13.59
C ILE A 40 -14.87 -0.83 -14.78
N GLU A 41 -14.37 -0.94 -16.01
CA GLU A 41 -15.16 -1.27 -17.18
C GLU A 41 -15.72 -2.69 -17.15
N LYS A 42 -14.98 -3.62 -16.55
CA LYS A 42 -15.37 -5.04 -16.41
C LYS A 42 -16.34 -5.29 -15.25
N LEU A 43 -16.45 -4.36 -14.28
CA LEU A 43 -17.27 -4.55 -13.09
C LEU A 43 -18.73 -4.13 -13.31
N ASP A 44 -19.64 -4.93 -12.75
CA ASP A 44 -21.05 -4.60 -12.53
C ASP A 44 -21.25 -4.32 -11.04
N TYR A 45 -20.90 -3.09 -10.62
CA TYR A 45 -20.94 -2.65 -9.23
C TYR A 45 -21.36 -1.18 -9.15
N ASP A 46 -22.18 -0.83 -8.15
CA ASP A 46 -22.61 0.55 -7.92
C ASP A 46 -21.56 1.35 -7.15
N PHE A 47 -20.85 2.18 -7.87
CA PHE A 47 -19.81 3.07 -7.30
C PHE A 47 -20.35 4.43 -6.81
N SER A 48 -21.67 4.63 -6.76
CA SER A 48 -22.25 5.95 -6.43
C SER A 48 -21.86 6.47 -5.06
N LEU A 49 -21.65 5.59 -4.05
CA LEU A 49 -21.14 5.97 -2.74
C LEU A 49 -19.67 6.38 -2.79
N ALA A 50 -18.82 5.59 -3.46
CA ALA A 50 -17.41 5.91 -3.66
C ALA A 50 -17.24 7.22 -4.43
N ASP A 51 -18.08 7.44 -5.43
CA ASP A 51 -18.04 8.66 -6.26
C ASP A 51 -18.28 9.94 -5.45
N LYS A 52 -19.15 9.86 -4.46
CA LYS A 52 -19.49 10.98 -3.55
C LYS A 52 -18.53 11.12 -2.37
N ASP A 53 -17.74 10.07 -2.05
CA ASP A 53 -16.80 10.09 -0.93
C ASP A 53 -15.47 10.72 -1.35
N THR A 54 -15.45 12.04 -1.43
CA THR A 54 -14.28 12.82 -1.84
C THR A 54 -13.10 12.67 -0.87
N ALA A 55 -13.37 12.43 0.42
CA ALA A 55 -12.34 12.24 1.45
C ALA A 55 -11.62 10.93 1.22
N MET A 56 -12.36 9.83 1.05
CA MET A 56 -11.81 8.52 0.72
C MET A 56 -11.02 8.58 -0.59
N CYS A 57 -11.61 9.10 -1.67
CA CYS A 57 -10.93 9.23 -2.97
C CYS A 57 -9.61 10.00 -2.86
N SER A 58 -9.64 11.17 -2.23
CA SER A 58 -8.44 11.99 -2.06
C SER A 58 -7.38 11.29 -1.21
N GLY A 59 -7.79 10.57 -0.17
CA GLY A 59 -6.90 9.76 0.68
C GLY A 59 -6.20 8.65 -0.10
N VAL A 60 -6.96 7.90 -0.89
CA VAL A 60 -6.42 6.83 -1.76
C VAL A 60 -5.42 7.40 -2.77
N ILE A 61 -5.75 8.50 -3.44
CA ILE A 61 -4.85 9.09 -4.45
C ILE A 61 -3.58 9.64 -3.81
N ALA A 62 -3.69 10.37 -2.70
CA ALA A 62 -2.53 10.90 -1.98
C ALA A 62 -1.58 9.78 -1.53
N ARG A 63 -2.13 8.67 -1.00
CA ARG A 63 -1.37 7.50 -0.61
C ARG A 63 -0.70 6.84 -1.82
N THR A 64 -1.41 6.70 -2.92
CA THR A 64 -0.88 6.15 -4.17
C THR A 64 0.32 6.97 -4.67
N ILE A 65 0.22 8.30 -4.69
CA ILE A 65 1.31 9.19 -5.12
C ILE A 65 2.57 8.97 -4.28
N VAL A 66 2.43 8.91 -2.96
CA VAL A 66 3.57 8.71 -2.04
C VAL A 66 4.18 7.33 -2.24
N LEU A 67 3.39 6.28 -2.16
CA LEU A 67 3.88 4.90 -2.26
C LEU A 67 4.48 4.59 -3.63
N ASP A 68 3.89 5.07 -4.72
CA ASP A 68 4.43 4.87 -6.07
C ASP A 68 5.80 5.53 -6.23
N LYS A 69 5.96 6.76 -5.72
CA LYS A 69 7.25 7.46 -5.72
C LYS A 69 8.31 6.66 -4.97
N LEU A 70 7.98 6.20 -3.78
CA LEU A 70 8.90 5.49 -2.90
C LEU A 70 9.25 4.11 -3.45
N THR A 71 8.26 3.37 -3.94
CA THR A 71 8.47 2.07 -4.58
C THR A 71 9.38 2.19 -5.81
N LYS A 72 9.16 3.19 -6.67
CA LYS A 72 10.03 3.47 -7.83
C LYS A 72 11.46 3.78 -7.41
N SER A 73 11.63 4.65 -6.41
CA SER A 73 12.97 5.02 -5.92
C SER A 73 13.70 3.84 -5.30
N TRP A 74 12.97 3.00 -4.53
CA TRP A 74 13.55 1.82 -3.92
C TRP A 74 13.96 0.77 -4.96
N LEU A 75 13.10 0.48 -5.94
CA LEU A 75 13.40 -0.46 -7.02
C LEU A 75 14.58 -0.01 -7.87
N ALA A 76 14.71 1.29 -8.15
CA ALA A 76 15.86 1.84 -8.86
C ALA A 76 17.20 1.62 -8.13
N ALA A 77 17.17 1.52 -6.79
CA ALA A 77 18.35 1.29 -5.96
C ALA A 77 18.64 -0.21 -5.70
N HIS A 78 17.72 -1.12 -6.03
CA HIS A 78 17.81 -2.53 -5.70
C HIS A 78 17.51 -3.41 -6.92
N SER A 79 18.52 -3.58 -7.77
CA SER A 79 18.40 -4.43 -8.96
C SER A 79 18.12 -5.89 -8.59
N GLY A 80 17.24 -6.53 -9.34
CA GLY A 80 16.85 -7.93 -9.08
C GLY A 80 15.98 -8.14 -7.86
N ALA A 81 15.39 -7.06 -7.35
CA ALA A 81 14.53 -7.12 -6.15
C ALA A 81 13.24 -7.89 -6.39
N VAL A 82 12.76 -8.53 -5.33
CA VAL A 82 11.43 -9.13 -5.25
C VAL A 82 10.50 -8.19 -4.48
N VAL A 83 9.27 -8.07 -4.94
CA VAL A 83 8.22 -7.30 -4.25
C VAL A 83 7.13 -8.24 -3.77
N VAL A 84 6.72 -8.13 -2.52
CA VAL A 84 5.56 -8.83 -1.96
C VAL A 84 4.53 -7.80 -1.53
N ASN A 85 3.39 -7.78 -2.19
CA ASN A 85 2.29 -6.86 -1.93
C ASN A 85 1.22 -7.59 -1.11
N ILE A 86 1.20 -7.34 0.19
CA ILE A 86 0.32 -8.00 1.17
C ILE A 86 -1.01 -7.29 1.25
N ALA A 87 -2.12 -8.05 1.27
CA ALA A 87 -3.49 -7.58 1.18
C ALA A 87 -3.66 -6.69 -0.06
N CYS A 88 -3.21 -7.21 -1.18
CA CYS A 88 -3.08 -6.47 -2.42
C CYS A 88 -4.43 -6.03 -3.03
N GLY A 89 -5.52 -6.73 -2.73
CA GLY A 89 -6.83 -6.48 -3.32
C GLY A 89 -6.75 -6.33 -4.84
N LEU A 90 -7.24 -5.20 -5.34
CA LEU A 90 -7.13 -4.79 -6.74
C LEU A 90 -6.04 -3.73 -6.98
N ASP A 91 -4.96 -3.76 -6.20
CA ASP A 91 -3.79 -2.91 -6.49
C ASP A 91 -3.15 -3.32 -7.81
N THR A 92 -2.89 -2.35 -8.64
CA THR A 92 -2.35 -2.49 -10.00
C THR A 92 -0.90 -1.99 -10.09
N ARG A 93 -0.23 -1.82 -8.94
CA ARG A 93 1.13 -1.25 -8.88
C ARG A 93 2.13 -2.08 -9.66
N CYS A 94 2.01 -3.41 -9.66
CA CYS A 94 2.84 -4.32 -10.45
C CYS A 94 2.87 -4.00 -11.95
N TYR A 95 1.81 -3.41 -12.51
CA TYR A 95 1.73 -3.06 -13.93
C TYR A 95 2.34 -1.68 -14.28
N ARG A 96 2.55 -0.83 -13.28
CA ARG A 96 3.10 0.53 -13.47
C ARG A 96 4.48 0.74 -12.84
N MET A 97 5.03 -0.31 -12.21
CA MET A 97 6.39 -0.36 -11.71
C MET A 97 7.28 -1.17 -12.64
N SER A 98 8.58 -0.92 -12.60
CA SER A 98 9.59 -1.65 -13.34
C SER A 98 10.83 -1.83 -12.49
N GLY A 99 11.73 -2.75 -12.88
CA GLY A 99 13.00 -2.97 -12.19
C GLY A 99 12.95 -4.04 -11.09
N TYR A 100 11.80 -4.68 -10.88
CA TYR A 100 11.71 -5.88 -10.03
C TYR A 100 12.01 -7.15 -10.85
N ALA A 101 12.54 -8.17 -10.20
CA ALA A 101 12.71 -9.50 -10.78
C ALA A 101 11.40 -10.28 -10.71
N HIS A 102 10.70 -10.22 -9.58
CA HIS A 102 9.41 -10.86 -9.38
C HIS A 102 8.51 -10.01 -8.48
N TRP A 103 7.19 -10.10 -8.71
CA TRP A 103 6.17 -9.42 -7.92
C TRP A 103 5.12 -10.43 -7.46
N TYR A 104 4.99 -10.60 -6.15
CA TYR A 104 3.99 -11.45 -5.53
C TYR A 104 2.83 -10.60 -5.00
N ASN A 105 1.63 -10.90 -5.44
CA ASN A 105 0.38 -10.33 -4.93
C ASN A 105 -0.26 -11.34 -3.98
N LEU A 106 -0.37 -10.99 -2.72
CA LEU A 106 -0.92 -11.85 -1.67
C LEU A 106 -2.18 -11.23 -1.08
N ASP A 107 -3.25 -12.02 -1.01
CA ASP A 107 -4.49 -11.67 -0.32
C ASP A 107 -5.28 -12.92 0.06
N LEU A 108 -6.37 -12.75 0.80
CA LEU A 108 -7.29 -13.81 1.14
C LEU A 108 -7.86 -14.50 -0.12
N PRO A 109 -8.15 -15.80 -0.05
CA PRO A 109 -8.63 -16.56 -1.22
C PRO A 109 -9.81 -15.92 -1.95
N GLU A 110 -10.77 -15.34 -1.22
CA GLU A 110 -11.92 -14.66 -1.80
C GLU A 110 -11.55 -13.39 -2.57
N ALA A 111 -10.57 -12.63 -2.10
CA ALA A 111 -10.07 -11.44 -2.80
C ALA A 111 -9.26 -11.85 -4.04
N MET A 112 -8.41 -12.87 -3.90
CA MET A 112 -7.62 -13.40 -5.01
C MET A 112 -8.48 -14.02 -6.11
N ALA A 113 -9.57 -14.69 -5.77
CA ALA A 113 -10.52 -15.21 -6.76
C ALA A 113 -11.18 -14.11 -7.62
N VAL A 114 -11.37 -12.92 -7.06
CA VAL A 114 -11.83 -11.74 -7.81
C VAL A 114 -10.69 -11.17 -8.64
N ARG A 115 -9.50 -11.05 -8.05
CA ARG A 115 -8.31 -10.53 -8.73
C ARG A 115 -7.97 -11.35 -9.98
N GLU A 116 -7.96 -12.67 -9.87
CA GLU A 116 -7.65 -13.58 -10.97
C GLU A 116 -8.55 -13.40 -12.20
N LYS A 117 -9.84 -13.16 -11.96
CA LYS A 117 -10.81 -12.89 -13.05
C LYS A 117 -10.57 -11.55 -13.75
N LEU A 118 -10.18 -10.54 -13.00
CA LEU A 118 -10.04 -9.16 -13.49
C LEU A 118 -8.63 -8.87 -14.00
N LEU A 119 -7.63 -9.50 -13.40
CA LEU A 119 -6.20 -9.31 -13.63
C LEU A 119 -5.52 -10.68 -13.76
N PRO A 120 -5.63 -11.38 -14.89
CA PRO A 120 -4.89 -12.62 -15.12
C PRO A 120 -3.39 -12.32 -15.15
N GLU A 121 -2.70 -12.70 -14.10
CA GLU A 121 -1.27 -12.43 -13.90
C GLU A 121 -0.44 -13.65 -14.25
N SER A 122 0.74 -13.41 -14.84
CA SER A 122 1.66 -14.47 -15.24
C SER A 122 3.09 -13.93 -15.42
N GLY A 123 4.04 -14.80 -15.67
CA GLY A 123 5.44 -14.44 -15.88
C GLY A 123 6.10 -13.97 -14.59
N THR A 124 6.48 -12.70 -14.50
CA THR A 124 7.12 -12.11 -13.32
C THR A 124 6.14 -11.64 -12.25
N ILE A 125 4.85 -11.90 -12.42
CA ILE A 125 3.81 -11.55 -11.44
C ILE A 125 3.09 -12.83 -11.04
N SER A 126 3.09 -13.15 -9.74
CA SER A 126 2.41 -14.31 -9.16
C SER A 126 1.38 -13.91 -8.14
N GLN A 127 0.39 -14.77 -7.95
CA GLN A 127 -0.69 -14.60 -6.98
C GLN A 127 -0.56 -15.65 -5.87
N ILE A 128 -0.71 -15.24 -4.61
CA ILE A 128 -0.73 -16.10 -3.44
C ILE A 128 -2.06 -15.91 -2.71
N ALA A 129 -2.89 -16.96 -2.71
CA ALA A 129 -4.21 -16.94 -2.08
C ALA A 129 -4.12 -17.49 -0.65
N MET A 130 -3.58 -16.68 0.27
CA MET A 130 -3.35 -17.04 1.67
C MET A 130 -3.60 -15.83 2.59
N SER A 131 -3.86 -16.10 3.87
CA SER A 131 -3.87 -15.04 4.86
C SER A 131 -2.45 -14.50 5.08
N ALA A 132 -2.34 -13.18 5.28
CA ALA A 132 -1.08 -12.54 5.64
C ALA A 132 -0.49 -13.05 6.98
N MET A 133 -1.29 -13.72 7.80
CA MET A 133 -0.90 -14.31 9.08
C MET A 133 -0.41 -15.76 8.98
N GLU A 134 -0.53 -16.39 7.81
CA GLU A 134 -0.04 -17.74 7.52
C GLU A 134 1.41 -17.71 7.01
N ASP A 135 2.03 -18.87 6.85
CA ASP A 135 3.41 -18.98 6.33
C ASP A 135 3.46 -18.90 4.78
N TRP A 136 3.03 -17.77 4.25
CA TRP A 136 3.09 -17.46 2.83
C TRP A 136 4.54 -17.28 2.32
N GLY A 137 5.48 -17.08 3.23
CA GLY A 137 6.90 -16.93 2.88
C GLY A 137 7.48 -18.17 2.20
N SER A 138 6.89 -19.34 2.41
CA SER A 138 7.26 -20.59 1.73
C SER A 138 6.95 -20.59 0.22
N GLU A 139 6.01 -19.75 -0.22
CA GLU A 139 5.64 -19.59 -1.63
C GLU A 139 6.63 -18.68 -2.41
N ILE A 140 7.53 -18.00 -1.70
CA ILE A 140 8.55 -17.15 -2.32
C ILE A 140 9.80 -17.98 -2.58
N SER A 141 10.12 -18.18 -3.84
CA SER A 141 11.24 -19.03 -4.26
C SER A 141 12.60 -18.33 -4.16
N GLU A 142 12.63 -17.02 -4.31
CA GLU A 142 13.88 -16.26 -4.35
C GLU A 142 14.50 -16.13 -2.96
N GLN A 143 15.80 -16.35 -2.91
CA GLN A 143 16.59 -16.26 -1.68
C GLN A 143 17.76 -15.30 -1.87
N ASN A 144 18.17 -14.65 -0.79
CA ASN A 144 19.33 -13.74 -0.77
C ASN A 144 19.23 -12.57 -1.76
N VAL A 145 18.02 -12.13 -2.08
CA VAL A 145 17.74 -10.97 -2.91
C VAL A 145 17.12 -9.85 -2.07
N PRO A 146 17.23 -8.59 -2.48
CA PRO A 146 16.50 -7.51 -1.84
C PRO A 146 15.00 -7.74 -1.94
N VAL A 147 14.28 -7.66 -0.81
CA VAL A 147 12.83 -7.85 -0.76
C VAL A 147 12.16 -6.57 -0.29
N LEU A 148 11.18 -6.10 -1.05
CA LEU A 148 10.28 -5.04 -0.66
C LEU A 148 8.93 -5.62 -0.29
N ILE A 149 8.50 -5.41 0.94
CA ILE A 149 7.17 -5.77 1.42
C ILE A 149 6.30 -4.51 1.40
N LEU A 150 5.16 -4.58 0.73
CA LEU A 150 4.15 -3.52 0.73
C LEU A 150 2.95 -3.96 1.55
N ILE A 151 2.52 -3.15 2.51
CA ILE A 151 1.31 -3.37 3.32
C ILE A 151 0.50 -2.07 3.27
N GLU A 152 -0.41 -1.96 2.32
CA GLU A 152 -1.22 -0.77 2.11
C GLU A 152 -2.68 -1.03 2.47
N GLY A 153 -3.26 -0.17 3.32
CA GLY A 153 -4.70 -0.21 3.58
C GLY A 153 -5.19 -1.42 4.40
N LEU A 154 -4.31 -2.06 5.17
CA LEU A 154 -4.64 -3.27 5.94
C LEU A 154 -4.65 -3.04 7.45
N THR A 155 -3.57 -2.49 8.00
CA THR A 155 -3.31 -2.51 9.45
C THR A 155 -4.43 -1.90 10.29
N MET A 156 -5.13 -0.89 9.78
CA MET A 156 -6.23 -0.23 10.48
C MET A 156 -7.45 -1.12 10.72
N TYR A 157 -7.62 -2.19 9.95
CA TYR A 157 -8.74 -3.14 10.11
C TYR A 157 -8.44 -4.29 11.07
N LEU A 158 -7.19 -4.49 11.43
CA LEU A 158 -6.69 -5.57 12.27
C LEU A 158 -6.69 -5.18 13.75
N ASN A 159 -6.28 -6.08 14.60
CA ASN A 159 -5.89 -5.81 15.99
C ASN A 159 -4.35 -5.86 16.13
N ALA A 160 -3.84 -5.48 17.30
CA ALA A 160 -2.39 -5.42 17.54
C ALA A 160 -1.70 -6.79 17.39
N LYS A 161 -2.38 -7.88 17.77
CA LYS A 161 -1.84 -9.26 17.69
C LYS A 161 -1.73 -9.70 16.24
N ASP A 162 -2.74 -9.40 15.42
CA ASP A 162 -2.74 -9.74 13.99
C ASP A 162 -1.60 -9.00 13.27
N VAL A 163 -1.41 -7.71 13.58
CA VAL A 163 -0.30 -6.93 13.02
C VAL A 163 1.04 -7.54 13.44
N GLN A 164 1.22 -7.89 14.72
CA GLN A 164 2.43 -8.55 15.19
C GLN A 164 2.66 -9.91 14.50
N GLN A 165 1.61 -10.69 14.27
CA GLN A 165 1.70 -11.98 13.58
C GLN A 165 2.19 -11.80 12.14
N ILE A 166 1.63 -10.87 11.38
CA ILE A 166 2.09 -10.56 10.02
C ILE A 166 3.58 -10.18 10.01
N LEU A 167 3.96 -9.31 10.94
CA LEU A 167 5.33 -8.85 11.05
C LEU A 167 6.31 -9.98 11.47
N ALA A 168 5.83 -10.91 12.31
CA ALA A 168 6.61 -12.10 12.70
C ALA A 168 6.86 -13.03 11.51
N VAL A 169 5.85 -13.25 10.65
CA VAL A 169 6.01 -14.04 9.41
C VAL A 169 7.09 -13.40 8.52
N ILE A 170 7.04 -12.08 8.34
CA ILE A 170 8.05 -11.37 7.55
C ILE A 170 9.45 -11.51 8.16
N SER A 171 9.55 -11.29 9.47
CA SER A 171 10.84 -11.36 10.19
C SER A 171 11.45 -12.77 10.14
N SER A 172 10.64 -13.82 10.26
CA SER A 172 11.14 -15.20 10.22
C SER A 172 11.67 -15.61 8.85
N ARG A 173 11.11 -15.07 7.78
CA ARG A 173 11.39 -15.51 6.41
C ARG A 173 12.47 -14.68 5.71
N PHE A 174 12.51 -13.38 5.92
CA PHE A 174 13.34 -12.48 5.12
C PHE A 174 14.43 -11.82 5.96
N SER A 175 15.68 -12.15 5.68
CA SER A 175 16.85 -11.54 6.33
C SER A 175 17.13 -10.11 5.82
N HIS A 176 16.73 -9.80 4.59
CA HIS A 176 17.00 -8.51 3.92
C HIS A 176 15.72 -7.89 3.37
N ALA A 177 14.74 -7.62 4.24
CA ALA A 177 13.50 -6.99 3.84
C ALA A 177 13.47 -5.49 4.16
N THR A 178 12.87 -4.73 3.24
CA THR A 178 12.38 -3.38 3.49
C THR A 178 10.86 -3.43 3.52
N ILE A 179 10.22 -2.86 4.54
CA ILE A 179 8.76 -2.87 4.67
C ILE A 179 8.22 -1.45 4.49
N PHE A 180 7.32 -1.27 3.55
CA PHE A 180 6.50 -0.07 3.41
C PHE A 180 5.11 -0.39 3.93
N VAL A 181 4.73 0.19 5.05
CA VAL A 181 3.43 -0.08 5.65
C VAL A 181 2.64 1.20 5.89
N GLY A 182 1.39 1.17 5.47
CA GLY A 182 0.42 2.20 5.78
C GLY A 182 -0.15 2.00 7.18
N THR A 183 -0.08 3.03 8.02
CA THR A 183 -0.65 3.03 9.37
C THR A 183 -1.61 4.19 9.57
N MET A 184 -2.51 4.07 10.53
CA MET A 184 -3.44 5.12 10.93
C MET A 184 -3.14 5.56 12.36
N ASN A 185 -3.26 6.86 12.62
CA ASN A 185 -3.12 7.39 13.98
C ASN A 185 -4.33 6.96 14.85
N PRO A 186 -4.16 6.63 16.14
CA PRO A 186 -5.25 6.21 17.03
C PRO A 186 -6.41 7.21 17.14
N THR A 187 -6.13 8.51 17.02
CA THR A 187 -7.18 9.54 16.99
C THR A 187 -8.04 9.44 15.75
N MET A 188 -7.41 9.14 14.59
CA MET A 188 -8.13 8.94 13.34
C MET A 188 -9.00 7.69 13.39
N VAL A 189 -8.47 6.57 13.89
CA VAL A 189 -9.26 5.33 14.08
C VAL A 189 -10.53 5.58 14.88
N ARG A 190 -10.48 6.44 15.91
CA ARG A 190 -11.64 6.73 16.78
C ARG A 190 -12.65 7.69 16.17
N HIS A 191 -12.20 8.65 15.37
CA HIS A 191 -13.04 9.79 14.97
C HIS A 191 -13.30 9.87 13.46
N PHE A 192 -12.47 9.24 12.65
CA PHE A 192 -12.61 9.29 11.21
C PHE A 192 -13.53 8.19 10.70
N LYS A 193 -14.49 8.56 9.89
CA LYS A 193 -15.43 7.64 9.22
C LYS A 193 -15.45 7.95 7.73
N GLU A 194 -15.28 6.92 6.94
CA GLU A 194 -15.45 6.96 5.49
C GLU A 194 -16.77 6.28 5.16
N LYS A 195 -17.74 7.03 4.64
CA LYS A 195 -19.10 6.54 4.39
C LYS A 195 -19.15 5.32 3.47
N SER A 196 -18.27 5.30 2.47
CA SER A 196 -18.16 4.18 1.54
C SER A 196 -17.55 2.94 2.18
N ILE A 197 -16.63 3.10 3.14
CA ILE A 197 -16.03 2.01 3.91
C ILE A 197 -17.03 1.46 4.94
N ASP A 198 -17.72 2.36 5.66
CA ASP A 198 -18.79 1.96 6.60
C ASP A 198 -19.89 1.14 5.90
N ALA A 199 -20.25 1.49 4.65
CA ALA A 199 -21.22 0.76 3.84
C ALA A 199 -20.79 -0.67 3.51
N SER A 200 -19.48 -0.93 3.44
CA SER A 200 -18.91 -2.28 3.27
C SER A 200 -18.87 -3.10 4.57
N ASN A 201 -19.40 -2.59 5.68
CA ASN A 201 -19.28 -3.17 7.04
C ASN A 201 -17.82 -3.31 7.54
N ALA A 202 -16.86 -2.65 6.92
CA ALA A 202 -15.50 -2.56 7.41
C ALA A 202 -15.40 -1.48 8.51
N LYS A 203 -14.56 -1.73 9.52
CA LYS A 203 -14.35 -0.80 10.64
C LYS A 203 -12.87 -0.64 10.93
N PHE A 204 -12.47 0.58 11.24
CA PHE A 204 -11.12 0.83 11.73
C PHE A 204 -11.03 0.42 13.20
N ASN A 205 -10.13 -0.52 13.52
CA ASN A 205 -9.98 -1.12 14.83
C ASN A 205 -8.66 -0.74 15.50
N TRP A 206 -7.60 -0.56 14.73
CA TRP A 206 -6.26 -0.36 15.26
C TRP A 206 -5.55 0.82 14.62
N GLY A 207 -4.77 1.50 15.45
CA GLY A 207 -3.91 2.58 15.02
C GLY A 207 -2.68 2.68 15.89
N ILE A 208 -1.62 3.28 15.35
CA ILE A 208 -0.37 3.48 16.04
C ILE A 208 0.09 4.94 15.94
N LYS A 209 0.78 5.43 16.98
CA LYS A 209 1.15 6.84 17.09
C LYS A 209 2.05 7.31 15.95
N ASN A 210 3.05 6.51 15.60
CA ASN A 210 4.03 6.79 14.54
C ASN A 210 4.82 5.52 14.19
N GLY A 211 5.68 5.61 13.17
CA GLY A 211 6.51 4.50 12.73
C GLY A 211 7.53 4.02 13.76
N LYS A 212 8.06 4.90 14.61
CA LYS A 212 8.97 4.50 15.70
C LYS A 212 8.27 3.57 16.68
N ALA A 213 7.05 3.90 17.10
CA ALA A 213 6.25 3.04 17.97
C ALA A 213 5.92 1.69 17.34
N LEU A 214 5.76 1.63 16.00
CA LEU A 214 5.59 0.35 15.32
C LEU A 214 6.91 -0.45 15.27
N ALA A 215 8.06 0.20 15.12
CA ALA A 215 9.37 -0.46 15.17
C ALA A 215 9.64 -1.14 16.52
N GLU A 216 9.08 -0.62 17.62
CA GLU A 216 9.17 -1.26 18.95
C GLU A 216 8.49 -2.65 18.98
N LEU A 217 7.55 -2.92 18.06
CA LEU A 217 6.93 -4.23 17.89
C LEU A 217 7.78 -5.19 17.03
N LEU A 218 8.89 -4.71 16.47
CA LEU A 218 9.73 -5.39 15.49
C LEU A 218 11.21 -5.28 15.89
N PRO A 219 11.67 -6.04 16.89
CA PRO A 219 13.04 -5.91 17.42
C PRO A 219 14.13 -6.10 16.35
N ASP A 220 13.84 -6.89 15.31
CA ASP A 220 14.79 -7.16 14.23
C ASP A 220 14.82 -6.08 13.14
N PHE A 221 13.92 -5.10 13.21
CA PHE A 221 13.81 -4.05 12.21
C PHE A 221 14.15 -2.68 12.79
N ARG A 222 14.86 -1.88 12.02
CA ARG A 222 15.09 -0.47 12.36
C ARG A 222 14.13 0.42 11.61
N PHE A 223 13.60 1.42 12.28
CA PHE A 223 12.86 2.51 11.65
C PHE A 223 13.80 3.33 10.76
N VAL A 224 13.38 3.59 9.51
CA VAL A 224 14.15 4.41 8.56
C VAL A 224 13.54 5.79 8.46
N GLU A 225 12.31 5.89 7.98
CA GLU A 225 11.65 7.18 7.74
C GLU A 225 10.12 7.04 7.77
N GLU A 226 9.43 8.15 7.82
CA GLU A 226 7.98 8.21 7.82
C GLU A 226 7.50 9.33 6.89
N HIS A 227 6.53 9.02 6.06
CA HIS A 227 5.90 9.96 5.13
C HIS A 227 4.46 10.22 5.49
N SER A 228 4.05 11.47 5.40
CA SER A 228 2.67 11.87 5.66
C SER A 228 1.83 11.84 4.39
N LEU A 229 0.56 11.47 4.53
CA LEU A 229 -0.43 11.60 3.46
C LEU A 229 -0.54 13.04 2.93
N THR A 230 -0.20 14.04 3.76
CA THR A 230 -0.17 15.45 3.35
C THR A 230 0.79 15.74 2.19
N GLU A 231 1.85 14.94 2.02
CA GLU A 231 2.77 15.05 0.88
C GLU A 231 2.06 14.75 -0.44
N GLY A 232 1.26 13.69 -0.49
CA GLY A 232 0.43 13.36 -1.64
C GLY A 232 -0.70 14.36 -1.86
N MET A 233 -1.33 14.83 -0.77
CA MET A 233 -2.37 15.87 -0.83
C MET A 233 -1.85 17.21 -1.37
N ALA A 234 -0.62 17.59 -1.04
CA ALA A 234 0.00 18.79 -1.59
C ALA A 234 0.12 18.71 -3.13
N ARG A 235 0.48 17.54 -3.66
CA ARG A 235 0.51 17.32 -5.11
C ARG A 235 -0.87 17.37 -5.76
N LEU A 236 -1.87 16.78 -5.14
CA LEU A 236 -3.26 16.89 -5.61
C LEU A 236 -3.71 18.35 -5.70
N ARG A 237 -3.31 19.19 -4.75
CA ARG A 237 -3.64 20.63 -4.74
C ARG A 237 -2.87 21.44 -5.79
N GLN A 238 -1.63 21.12 -6.08
CA GLN A 238 -0.88 21.78 -7.15
C GLN A 238 -1.57 21.63 -8.51
N PHE A 239 -2.24 20.50 -8.75
CA PHE A 239 -3.07 20.32 -9.95
C PHE A 239 -4.43 21.02 -9.87
N THR A 240 -4.91 21.38 -8.67
CA THR A 240 -6.19 22.07 -8.48
C THR A 240 -6.06 23.58 -8.24
N SER A 241 -4.84 24.09 -8.06
CA SER A 241 -4.61 25.52 -7.75
C SER A 241 -4.94 26.49 -8.90
N CYS A 242 -5.38 25.99 -10.03
CA CYS A 242 -6.02 26.81 -11.07
C CYS A 242 -7.48 27.14 -10.76
N TRP A 243 -8.10 26.52 -9.74
CA TRP A 243 -9.51 26.77 -9.40
C TRP A 243 -9.76 26.64 -7.90
N THR A 244 -10.24 27.77 -7.34
CA THR A 244 -10.91 27.95 -6.05
C THR A 244 -10.06 27.97 -4.78
N GLY A 245 -10.07 29.17 -4.17
CA GLY A 245 -9.70 29.39 -2.80
C GLY A 245 -10.63 28.69 -1.81
N CYS A 246 -10.04 28.41 -0.63
CA CYS A 246 -10.69 28.02 0.63
C CYS A 246 -11.51 26.74 0.67
N LEU A 247 -10.83 25.64 1.00
CA LEU A 247 -11.42 24.64 1.88
C LEU A 247 -10.52 24.50 3.12
N PRO A 248 -11.09 24.47 4.35
CA PRO A 248 -10.32 24.28 5.56
C PRO A 248 -9.66 22.92 5.54
N CYS A 249 -8.34 22.93 5.65
CA CYS A 249 -7.51 21.75 5.63
C CYS A 249 -7.66 21.00 6.96
N GLY A 250 -8.55 20.01 6.99
CA GLY A 250 -8.49 18.98 8.00
C GLY A 250 -7.17 18.22 7.81
N ILE A 251 -6.27 18.31 8.78
CA ILE A 251 -5.01 17.55 8.77
C ILE A 251 -5.38 16.09 8.99
N PHE A 252 -5.28 15.27 7.95
CA PHE A 252 -5.49 13.82 8.03
C PHE A 252 -4.14 13.13 8.28
N PRO A 253 -3.83 12.68 9.49
CA PRO A 253 -2.59 11.99 9.78
C PRO A 253 -2.72 10.48 9.56
N THR A 254 -2.85 10.05 8.32
CA THR A 254 -2.41 8.74 7.92
C THR A 254 -0.95 8.85 7.48
N ARG A 255 -0.13 7.91 7.93
CA ARG A 255 1.31 7.91 7.70
C ARG A 255 1.72 6.60 7.08
N SER A 256 2.68 6.65 6.16
CA SER A 256 3.38 5.47 5.66
C SER A 256 4.76 5.43 6.28
N SER A 257 5.09 4.35 6.96
CA SER A 257 6.35 4.19 7.66
C SER A 257 7.17 3.08 7.00
N PHE A 258 8.49 3.21 7.07
CA PHE A 258 9.43 2.34 6.38
C PHE A 258 10.41 1.74 7.36
N TRP A 259 10.68 0.43 7.22
CA TRP A 259 11.66 -0.28 8.03
C TRP A 259 12.57 -1.12 7.16
N LYS A 260 13.81 -1.22 7.58
CA LYS A 260 14.81 -2.11 7.03
C LYS A 260 15.33 -2.98 8.19
N ARG A 261 15.53 -4.27 7.95
CA ARG A 261 16.17 -5.14 8.93
C ARG A 261 17.58 -4.63 9.24
N SER A 262 17.96 -4.61 10.51
CA SER A 262 19.29 -4.20 10.93
C SER A 262 20.27 -5.32 10.60
N ASP A 263 21.14 -5.10 9.60
CA ASP A 263 22.33 -5.91 9.44
C ASP A 263 23.33 -5.51 10.52
N GLU A 264 23.60 -6.33 11.48
CA GLU A 264 24.82 -6.23 12.29
C GLU A 264 25.97 -6.54 11.33
N GLY A 265 26.58 -5.52 10.73
CA GLY A 265 27.82 -5.72 9.97
C GLY A 265 28.13 -4.76 8.83
N CYS A 266 27.29 -3.89 8.38
CA CYS A 266 27.67 -2.94 7.34
C CYS A 266 28.31 -1.69 7.95
N ARG A 267 29.63 -1.73 8.16
CA ARG A 267 30.44 -0.53 8.44
C ARG A 267 30.45 0.34 7.21
N PHE A 268 29.75 1.46 7.23
CA PHE A 268 30.01 2.53 6.27
C PHE A 268 31.41 3.11 6.55
N SER A 269 32.37 2.81 5.69
CA SER A 269 33.62 3.54 5.66
C SER A 269 33.31 4.99 5.26
N LYS A 270 33.50 5.91 6.20
CA LYS A 270 33.58 7.33 5.87
C LYS A 270 34.84 7.54 5.04
N THR A 271 34.69 7.80 3.76
CA THR A 271 35.76 8.36 2.95
C THR A 271 35.87 9.85 3.32
N PRO A 272 36.99 10.33 3.81
CA PRO A 272 37.15 11.76 4.04
C PRO A 272 37.26 12.48 2.70
N ALA A 273 36.42 13.49 2.52
CA ALA A 273 36.56 14.42 1.40
C ALA A 273 37.86 15.24 1.60
N ASN A 274 38.90 14.92 0.84
CA ASN A 274 40.03 15.80 0.65
C ASN A 274 39.64 16.86 -0.40
N LEU A 275 39.48 18.08 0.05
CA LEU A 275 39.51 19.25 -0.80
C LEU A 275 41.01 19.66 -0.96
N PRO A 276 41.53 19.88 -2.17
CA PRO A 276 42.79 20.53 -2.35
C PRO A 276 42.64 22.04 -2.25
N ALA A 277 43.75 22.67 -1.81
CA ALA A 277 43.93 24.09 -1.61
C ALA A 277 43.78 24.96 -2.88
#